data_2caf4542e14cb106aa354c7b6800ea06
#
_entry.id   2caf4542e14cb106aa354c7b6800ea06
#
_cell.length_a   1.000
_cell.length_b   1.000
_cell.length_c   1.000
_cell.angle_alpha   90.00
_cell.angle_beta   90.00
_cell.angle_gamma   90.00
#
_symmetry.space_group_name_H-M   'P 1'
#
loop_
_entity.id
_entity.type
_entity.pdbx_description
1 polymer ?
#
loop_
_entity_poly.entity_id
_entity_poly.type
_entity_poly.pdbx_seq_one_letter_code
_entity_poly.pdbx_strand_id
1 'polypeptide(L)'
;MAGPIDRWRERRASQAIPGAILQTPTDETSLDSETGAVTSRQGAEIILPAAAIEGLWDPEHLERVARTYWITLRRFTLGLMHVDYTETERSVVLLTRRLPLLTFKAPEYEMDRGRGIVRWRIARGLLVSGRGRDGDGYLEIDIQRRDEPEKERVRLLISVEVANYYPALTGLSRRIYVQTQSRIHVVACNFFLRRLVKRELAPSRVGQFAGPRSAEQAPEPNPVRERDASERPS
;
A
#
# COMPACT_ATOMS: atom_id res chain seq x y z
N MET A 1 25.79 -2.42 -32.42
CA MET A 1 24.36 -2.69 -32.10
C MET A 1 24.25 -3.03 -30.62
N ALA A 2 23.48 -2.25 -29.83
CA ALA A 2 23.28 -2.53 -28.44
C ALA A 2 22.57 -3.86 -28.26
N GLY A 3 23.07 -4.71 -27.37
CA GLY A 3 22.50 -6.02 -27.08
C GLY A 3 21.12 -5.95 -26.39
N PRO A 4 20.38 -7.07 -26.28
CA PRO A 4 19.09 -7.09 -25.61
C PRO A 4 19.17 -6.60 -24.15
N ILE A 5 20.28 -6.86 -23.47
CA ILE A 5 20.56 -6.44 -22.09
C ILE A 5 20.80 -4.93 -22.02
N ASP A 6 21.50 -4.35 -23.02
CA ASP A 6 21.77 -2.92 -23.06
C ASP A 6 20.47 -2.13 -23.31
N ARG A 7 19.65 -2.58 -24.26
CA ARG A 7 18.31 -2.02 -24.50
C ARG A 7 17.38 -2.12 -23.30
N TRP A 8 17.50 -3.18 -22.51
CA TRP A 8 16.72 -3.34 -21.28
C TRP A 8 17.24 -2.41 -20.17
N ARG A 9 18.56 -2.22 -20.05
CA ARG A 9 19.18 -1.25 -19.13
C ARG A 9 18.83 0.19 -19.51
N GLU A 10 18.87 0.52 -20.79
CA GLU A 10 18.50 1.84 -21.32
C GLU A 10 17.02 2.17 -21.07
N ARG A 11 16.10 1.21 -21.31
CA ARG A 11 14.69 1.37 -20.99
C ARG A 11 14.44 1.58 -19.48
N ARG A 12 15.18 0.90 -18.62
CA ARG A 12 15.11 1.08 -17.17
C ARG A 12 15.70 2.43 -16.72
N ALA A 13 16.78 2.85 -17.32
CA ALA A 13 17.38 4.16 -17.03
C ALA A 13 16.47 5.31 -17.49
N SER A 14 15.76 5.16 -18.61
CA SER A 14 14.82 6.15 -19.12
C SER A 14 13.52 6.28 -18.29
N GLN A 15 13.23 5.33 -17.42
CA GLN A 15 12.07 5.36 -16.53
C GLN A 15 12.36 6.01 -15.17
N ALA A 16 13.63 6.13 -14.79
CA ALA A 16 14.00 6.79 -13.55
C ALA A 16 13.63 8.28 -13.60
N ILE A 17 13.19 8.84 -12.48
CA ILE A 17 12.92 10.27 -12.37
C ILE A 17 14.26 11.00 -12.37
N PRO A 18 14.57 11.82 -13.40
CA PRO A 18 15.81 12.57 -13.40
C PRO A 18 15.88 13.53 -12.21
N GLY A 19 17.02 13.54 -11.53
CA GLY A 19 17.20 14.40 -10.34
C GLY A 19 16.51 13.92 -9.07
N ALA A 20 15.88 12.74 -9.06
CA ALA A 20 15.35 12.14 -7.83
C ALA A 20 16.48 11.62 -6.94
N ILE A 21 16.39 11.92 -5.65
CA ILE A 21 17.36 11.51 -4.62
C ILE A 21 16.60 10.68 -3.59
N LEU A 22 17.03 9.44 -3.38
CA LEU A 22 16.58 8.60 -2.27
C LEU A 22 17.56 8.76 -1.12
N GLN A 23 17.09 9.26 0.02
CA GLN A 23 17.88 9.31 1.23
C GLN A 23 17.98 7.94 1.90
N THR A 24 18.95 7.79 2.80
CA THR A 24 19.18 6.52 3.52
C THR A 24 17.89 6.11 4.24
N PRO A 25 17.35 4.90 3.97
CA PRO A 25 16.18 4.41 4.66
C PRO A 25 16.42 4.25 6.16
N THR A 26 15.38 4.52 6.94
CA THR A 26 15.34 4.29 8.39
C THR A 26 14.59 3.01 8.70
N ASP A 27 14.97 2.37 9.81
CA ASP A 27 14.32 1.14 10.31
C ASP A 27 14.15 1.25 11.82
N GLU A 28 12.93 1.02 12.27
CA GLU A 28 12.57 1.00 13.68
C GLU A 28 11.65 -0.18 13.94
N THR A 29 12.05 -1.05 14.87
CA THR A 29 11.22 -2.19 15.29
C THR A 29 11.14 -2.23 16.80
N SER A 30 9.93 -2.24 17.33
CA SER A 30 9.64 -2.32 18.76
C SER A 30 8.79 -3.54 19.10
N LEU A 31 8.97 -4.03 20.31
CA LEU A 31 8.16 -5.09 20.91
C LEU A 31 7.60 -4.57 22.22
N ASP A 32 6.30 -4.48 22.31
CA ASP A 32 5.62 -4.20 23.56
C ASP A 32 5.74 -5.41 24.49
N SER A 33 6.40 -5.21 25.64
CA SER A 33 6.67 -6.27 26.60
C SER A 33 5.42 -6.73 27.36
N GLU A 34 4.40 -5.88 27.50
CA GLU A 34 3.17 -6.18 28.24
C GLU A 34 2.18 -6.92 27.33
N THR A 35 1.98 -6.43 26.13
CA THR A 35 0.99 -6.99 25.19
C THR A 35 1.57 -8.05 24.29
N GLY A 36 2.87 -7.99 24.01
CA GLY A 36 3.55 -8.81 23.03
C GLY A 36 3.29 -8.38 21.60
N ALA A 37 2.72 -7.19 21.40
CA ALA A 37 2.54 -6.59 20.08
C ALA A 37 3.89 -6.18 19.48
N VAL A 38 4.02 -6.37 18.19
CA VAL A 38 5.19 -5.94 17.41
C VAL A 38 4.78 -4.78 16.52
N THR A 39 5.58 -3.73 16.53
CA THR A 39 5.49 -2.65 15.55
C THR A 39 6.82 -2.54 14.82
N SER A 40 6.76 -2.50 13.50
CA SER A 40 7.96 -2.37 12.64
C SER A 40 7.67 -1.33 11.57
N ARG A 41 8.48 -0.27 11.56
CA ARG A 41 8.35 0.87 10.65
C ARG A 41 9.63 1.06 9.86
N GLN A 42 9.50 1.14 8.54
CA GLN A 42 10.57 1.51 7.64
C GLN A 42 10.18 2.79 6.92
N GLY A 43 11.11 3.74 6.90
CA GLY A 43 10.89 5.04 6.27
C GLY A 43 12.00 5.39 5.29
N ALA A 44 11.67 6.22 4.33
CA ALA A 44 12.65 6.89 3.47
C ALA A 44 12.13 8.23 3.01
N GLU A 45 13.06 9.09 2.66
CA GLU A 45 12.77 10.36 2.05
C GLU A 45 13.20 10.33 0.57
N ILE A 46 12.29 10.73 -0.31
CA ILE A 46 12.55 10.90 -1.73
C ILE A 46 12.39 12.37 -2.06
N ILE A 47 13.45 12.98 -2.56
CA ILE A 47 13.44 14.36 -3.07
C ILE A 47 13.40 14.28 -4.58
N LEU A 48 12.46 14.98 -5.22
CA LEU A 48 12.31 14.98 -6.66
C LEU A 48 11.90 16.38 -7.19
N PRO A 49 12.13 16.66 -8.49
CA PRO A 49 11.65 17.88 -9.10
C PRO A 49 10.13 18.01 -8.99
N ALA A 50 9.60 19.20 -8.71
CA ALA A 50 8.16 19.42 -8.56
C ALA A 50 7.38 18.98 -9.81
N ALA A 51 7.89 19.26 -11.00
CA ALA A 51 7.29 18.82 -12.26
C ALA A 51 7.16 17.27 -12.38
N ALA A 52 7.98 16.50 -11.66
CA ALA A 52 7.93 15.05 -11.73
C ALA A 52 6.75 14.44 -10.93
N ILE A 53 6.17 15.19 -9.98
CA ILE A 53 5.01 14.73 -9.19
C ILE A 53 3.68 15.21 -9.80
N GLU A 54 3.71 16.16 -10.72
CA GLU A 54 2.51 16.61 -11.43
C GLU A 54 1.85 15.44 -12.16
N GLY A 55 0.55 15.25 -11.96
CA GLY A 55 -0.21 14.13 -12.51
C GLY A 55 0.11 12.76 -11.90
N LEU A 56 0.91 12.71 -10.81
CA LEU A 56 1.17 11.48 -10.06
C LEU A 56 0.58 11.51 -8.64
N TRP A 57 0.01 12.65 -8.23
CA TRP A 57 -0.57 12.81 -6.91
C TRP A 57 -2.10 12.67 -6.99
N ASP A 58 -2.56 11.43 -7.15
CA ASP A 58 -3.96 11.06 -7.26
C ASP A 58 -4.22 9.66 -6.68
N PRO A 59 -5.49 9.28 -6.43
CA PRO A 59 -5.86 8.00 -5.85
C PRO A 59 -5.45 6.78 -6.69
N GLU A 60 -5.42 6.91 -8.02
CA GLU A 60 -4.98 5.83 -8.90
C GLU A 60 -3.50 5.52 -8.72
N HIS A 61 -2.66 6.56 -8.61
CA HIS A 61 -1.25 6.39 -8.36
C HIS A 61 -0.98 5.82 -6.96
N LEU A 62 -1.77 6.21 -5.95
CA LEU A 62 -1.69 5.62 -4.61
C LEU A 62 -2.01 4.11 -4.65
N GLU A 63 -3.03 3.69 -5.39
CA GLU A 63 -3.32 2.26 -5.62
C GLU A 63 -2.16 1.55 -6.32
N ARG A 64 -1.55 2.16 -7.34
CA ARG A 64 -0.39 1.61 -8.03
C ARG A 64 0.83 1.47 -7.11
N VAL A 65 1.04 2.40 -6.19
CA VAL A 65 2.08 2.30 -5.14
C VAL A 65 1.80 1.10 -4.24
N ALA A 66 0.58 0.95 -3.75
CA ALA A 66 0.14 -0.16 -2.92
C ALA A 66 0.37 -1.53 -3.59
N ARG A 67 0.01 -1.64 -4.87
CA ARG A 67 0.25 -2.86 -5.66
C ARG A 67 1.71 -3.13 -5.90
N THR A 68 2.50 -2.07 -6.10
CA THR A 68 3.95 -2.19 -6.28
C THR A 68 4.61 -2.82 -5.06
N TYR A 69 4.14 -2.49 -3.85
CA TYR A 69 4.60 -3.13 -2.62
C TYR A 69 4.41 -4.66 -2.65
N TRP A 70 3.21 -5.14 -2.98
CA TRP A 70 2.91 -6.57 -3.04
C TRP A 70 3.70 -7.31 -4.14
N ILE A 71 3.84 -6.70 -5.32
CA ILE A 71 4.66 -7.27 -6.40
C ILE A 71 6.13 -7.34 -6.00
N THR A 72 6.61 -6.34 -5.25
CA THR A 72 7.98 -6.31 -4.75
C THR A 72 8.21 -7.43 -3.74
N LEU A 73 7.30 -7.62 -2.80
CA LEU A 73 7.35 -8.72 -1.83
C LEU A 73 7.41 -10.09 -2.53
N ARG A 74 6.56 -10.31 -3.54
CA ARG A 74 6.58 -11.54 -4.35
C ARG A 74 7.92 -11.74 -5.05
N ARG A 75 8.48 -10.70 -5.67
CA ARG A 75 9.77 -10.79 -6.39
C ARG A 75 10.92 -11.02 -5.43
N PHE A 76 10.93 -10.33 -4.32
CA PHE A 76 11.96 -10.47 -3.29
C PHE A 76 11.99 -11.90 -2.74
N THR A 77 10.85 -12.52 -2.53
CA THR A 77 10.73 -13.90 -2.05
C THR A 77 10.86 -14.95 -3.17
N LEU A 78 11.33 -14.56 -4.35
CA LEU A 78 11.49 -15.44 -5.53
C LEU A 78 10.18 -16.18 -5.91
N GLY A 79 9.03 -15.56 -5.62
CA GLY A 79 7.72 -16.16 -5.86
C GLY A 79 7.24 -17.12 -4.78
N LEU A 80 8.01 -17.36 -3.72
CA LEU A 80 7.58 -18.19 -2.59
C LEU A 80 6.37 -17.62 -1.87
N MET A 81 6.29 -16.29 -1.80
CA MET A 81 5.13 -15.57 -1.29
C MET A 81 4.40 -14.88 -2.43
N HIS A 82 3.10 -15.03 -2.48
CA HIS A 82 2.24 -14.29 -3.40
C HIS A 82 0.99 -13.80 -2.67
N VAL A 83 0.29 -12.86 -3.30
CA VAL A 83 -0.91 -12.28 -2.73
C VAL A 83 -2.10 -12.68 -3.60
N ASP A 84 -3.04 -13.38 -2.99
CA ASP A 84 -4.34 -13.66 -3.57
C ASP A 84 -5.29 -12.48 -3.27
N TYR A 85 -6.02 -12.05 -4.29
CA TYR A 85 -6.92 -10.93 -4.24
C TYR A 85 -8.36 -11.43 -4.37
N THR A 86 -9.21 -11.06 -3.42
CA THR A 86 -10.66 -11.15 -3.53
C THR A 86 -11.27 -9.74 -3.45
N GLU A 87 -12.56 -9.61 -3.54
CA GLU A 87 -13.23 -8.32 -3.38
C GLU A 87 -13.00 -7.73 -1.98
N THR A 88 -13.02 -8.57 -0.96
CA THR A 88 -13.00 -8.16 0.45
C THR A 88 -11.67 -8.39 1.16
N GLU A 89 -10.78 -9.21 0.60
CA GLU A 89 -9.57 -9.65 1.30
C GLU A 89 -8.33 -9.67 0.40
N ARG A 90 -7.19 -9.59 1.05
CA ARG A 90 -5.84 -9.78 0.47
C ARG A 90 -5.10 -10.81 1.31
N SER A 91 -4.83 -11.98 0.76
CA SER A 91 -4.16 -13.07 1.49
C SER A 91 -2.74 -13.26 1.00
N VAL A 92 -1.77 -13.08 1.90
CA VAL A 92 -0.38 -13.46 1.65
C VAL A 92 -0.24 -14.96 1.90
N VAL A 93 0.06 -15.70 0.86
CA VAL A 93 0.16 -17.16 0.91
C VAL A 93 1.58 -17.62 0.59
N LEU A 94 1.99 -18.73 1.20
CA LEU A 94 3.29 -19.36 0.98
C LEU A 94 3.13 -20.55 0.03
N LEU A 95 3.86 -20.57 -1.10
CA LEU A 95 3.99 -21.66 -2.08
C LEU A 95 2.67 -22.22 -2.61
N THR A 96 1.69 -22.41 -1.75
CA THR A 96 0.38 -22.95 -2.11
C THR A 96 -0.72 -22.09 -1.51
N ARG A 97 -1.84 -21.94 -2.24
CA ARG A 97 -3.04 -21.22 -1.77
C ARG A 97 -3.66 -21.79 -0.50
N ARG A 98 -3.14 -22.91 -0.01
CA ARG A 98 -3.66 -23.64 1.16
C ARG A 98 -3.09 -23.15 2.49
N LEU A 99 -2.02 -22.31 2.46
CA LEU A 99 -1.36 -21.81 3.67
C LEU A 99 -1.36 -20.29 3.71
N PRO A 100 -2.47 -19.63 4.08
CA PRO A 100 -2.51 -18.21 4.27
C PRO A 100 -1.66 -17.82 5.49
N LEU A 101 -0.52 -17.18 5.23
CA LEU A 101 0.35 -16.66 6.27
C LEU A 101 -0.28 -15.47 6.99
N LEU A 102 -0.82 -14.54 6.21
CA LEU A 102 -1.50 -13.33 6.65
C LEU A 102 -2.67 -13.06 5.70
N THR A 103 -3.83 -12.80 6.27
CA THR A 103 -5.00 -12.31 5.53
C THR A 103 -5.35 -10.93 6.05
N PHE A 104 -5.48 -10.00 5.13
CA PHE A 104 -5.87 -8.62 5.37
C PHE A 104 -7.28 -8.36 4.82
N LYS A 105 -8.00 -7.46 5.45
CA LYS A 105 -9.23 -6.89 4.88
C LYS A 105 -8.92 -6.10 3.60
N ALA A 106 -9.93 -5.70 2.87
CA ALA A 106 -9.77 -4.78 1.73
C ALA A 106 -9.01 -3.53 2.15
N PRO A 107 -8.19 -2.95 1.26
CA PRO A 107 -7.44 -1.74 1.59
C PRO A 107 -8.36 -0.55 1.81
N GLU A 108 -8.04 0.23 2.83
CA GLU A 108 -8.60 1.55 3.10
C GLU A 108 -7.66 2.59 2.46
N TYR A 109 -8.20 3.52 1.68
CA TYR A 109 -7.45 4.58 1.04
C TYR A 109 -7.90 5.94 1.56
N GLU A 110 -6.95 6.76 1.96
CA GLU A 110 -7.16 8.16 2.34
C GLU A 110 -6.18 9.02 1.55
N MET A 111 -6.64 10.11 0.97
CA MET A 111 -5.77 11.01 0.22
C MET A 111 -6.25 12.44 0.28
N ASP A 112 -5.31 13.36 0.55
CA ASP A 112 -5.49 14.79 0.48
C ASP A 112 -4.33 15.44 -0.31
N ARG A 113 -4.22 16.77 -0.24
CA ARG A 113 -3.18 17.52 -0.96
C ARG A 113 -1.76 17.24 -0.48
N GLY A 114 -1.60 16.87 0.79
CA GLY A 114 -0.30 16.68 1.46
C GLY A 114 -0.03 15.26 1.93
N ARG A 115 -1.02 14.36 1.88
CA ARG A 115 -0.87 13.00 2.42
C ARG A 115 -1.65 11.97 1.64
N GLY A 116 -1.06 10.82 1.41
CA GLY A 116 -1.71 9.63 0.87
C GLY A 116 -1.45 8.43 1.75
N ILE A 117 -2.51 7.74 2.17
CA ILE A 117 -2.44 6.57 3.05
C ILE A 117 -3.13 5.41 2.36
N VAL A 118 -2.51 4.23 2.45
CA VAL A 118 -3.19 2.96 2.20
C VAL A 118 -2.94 2.03 3.38
N ARG A 119 -4.02 1.51 3.96
CA ARG A 119 -3.99 0.65 5.14
C ARG A 119 -4.71 -0.65 4.88
N TRP A 120 -4.12 -1.75 5.30
CA TRP A 120 -4.72 -3.08 5.31
C TRP A 120 -4.81 -3.59 6.74
N ARG A 121 -6.00 -3.78 7.26
CA ARG A 121 -6.20 -4.36 8.58
C ARG A 121 -5.94 -5.86 8.56
N ILE A 122 -5.20 -6.36 9.54
CA ILE A 122 -4.93 -7.78 9.70
C ILE A 122 -6.21 -8.45 10.22
N ALA A 123 -6.75 -9.41 9.45
CA ALA A 123 -7.90 -10.20 9.87
C ALA A 123 -7.47 -11.49 10.58
N ARG A 124 -6.66 -12.30 9.91
CA ARG A 124 -6.25 -13.63 10.38
C ARG A 124 -5.02 -14.14 9.63
N GLY A 125 -4.58 -15.33 9.97
CA GLY A 125 -3.50 -16.01 9.27
C GLY A 125 -2.73 -16.97 10.18
N LEU A 126 -1.90 -17.83 9.58
CA LEU A 126 -1.07 -18.77 10.33
C LEU A 126 -0.08 -18.05 11.25
N LEU A 127 0.38 -16.88 10.84
CA LEU A 127 1.36 -16.08 11.59
C LEU A 127 0.71 -15.18 12.65
N VAL A 128 -0.63 -15.12 12.73
CA VAL A 128 -1.38 -14.26 13.64
C VAL A 128 -1.88 -15.08 14.83
N SER A 129 -1.51 -14.67 16.04
CA SER A 129 -2.04 -15.28 17.26
C SER A 129 -3.55 -15.07 17.41
N GLY A 130 -4.20 -15.87 18.28
CA GLY A 130 -5.64 -15.69 18.54
C GLY A 130 -6.02 -14.26 18.95
N ARG A 131 -5.13 -13.58 19.72
CA ARG A 131 -5.31 -12.19 20.15
C ARG A 131 -5.25 -11.17 19.00
N GLY A 132 -4.51 -11.47 17.94
CA GLY A 132 -4.35 -10.59 16.79
C GLY A 132 -5.42 -10.78 15.71
N ARG A 133 -6.31 -11.77 15.85
CA ARG A 133 -7.36 -12.01 14.86
C ARG A 133 -8.46 -10.96 14.97
N ASP A 134 -8.79 -10.32 13.84
CA ASP A 134 -9.75 -9.21 13.77
C ASP A 134 -9.50 -8.11 14.81
N GLY A 135 -8.24 -8.00 15.25
CA GLY A 135 -7.77 -6.96 16.16
C GLY A 135 -7.49 -5.64 15.45
N ASP A 136 -6.70 -4.81 16.10
CA ASP A 136 -6.27 -3.48 15.66
C ASP A 136 -4.98 -3.49 14.82
N GLY A 137 -4.44 -4.68 14.52
CA GLY A 137 -3.23 -4.84 13.71
C GLY A 137 -3.42 -4.41 12.27
N TYR A 138 -2.41 -3.75 11.70
CA TYR A 138 -2.45 -3.29 10.32
C TYR A 138 -1.07 -3.27 9.65
N LEU A 139 -1.09 -3.26 8.34
CA LEU A 139 0.00 -2.82 7.47
C LEU A 139 -0.43 -1.51 6.81
N GLU A 140 0.44 -0.50 6.84
CA GLU A 140 0.17 0.82 6.27
C GLU A 140 1.32 1.30 5.42
N ILE A 141 0.99 1.97 4.33
CA ILE A 141 1.92 2.82 3.58
C ILE A 141 1.40 4.24 3.72
N ASP A 142 2.21 5.12 4.29
CA ASP A 142 1.94 6.54 4.47
C ASP A 142 2.94 7.34 3.63
N ILE A 143 2.43 8.23 2.79
CA ILE A 143 3.22 9.12 1.94
C ILE A 143 2.83 10.54 2.29
N GLN A 144 3.77 11.30 2.87
CA GLN A 144 3.59 12.72 3.15
C GLN A 144 4.33 13.53 2.10
N ARG A 145 3.62 14.45 1.46
CA ARG A 145 4.13 15.39 0.47
C ARG A 145 4.44 16.72 1.14
N ARG A 146 5.65 17.21 0.93
CA ARG A 146 6.08 18.53 1.35
C ARG A 146 6.66 19.28 0.15
N ASP A 147 5.97 20.32 -0.28
CA ASP A 147 6.44 21.15 -1.38
C ASP A 147 7.51 22.12 -0.88
N GLU A 148 8.60 22.25 -1.65
CA GLU A 148 9.68 23.24 -1.47
C GLU A 148 9.73 24.17 -2.70
N PRO A 149 8.82 25.17 -2.80
CA PRO A 149 8.64 25.97 -4.01
C PRO A 149 9.92 26.74 -4.40
N GLU A 150 10.66 27.25 -3.42
CA GLU A 150 11.92 28.00 -3.65
C GLU A 150 12.99 27.16 -4.36
N LYS A 151 12.90 25.82 -4.25
CA LYS A 151 13.86 24.90 -4.87
C LYS A 151 13.27 24.15 -6.05
N GLU A 152 12.03 24.44 -6.43
CA GLU A 152 11.26 23.68 -7.44
C GLU A 152 11.27 22.17 -7.18
N ARG A 153 11.20 21.78 -5.91
CA ARG A 153 11.29 20.39 -5.46
C ARG A 153 10.12 20.01 -4.57
N VAL A 154 9.87 18.71 -4.55
CA VAL A 154 8.94 18.08 -3.63
C VAL A 154 9.70 17.01 -2.84
N ARG A 155 9.44 16.98 -1.55
CA ARG A 155 9.95 15.99 -0.63
C ARG A 155 8.82 15.04 -0.27
N LEU A 156 8.99 13.75 -0.54
CA LEU A 156 8.07 12.69 -0.15
C LEU A 156 8.68 11.93 1.02
N LEU A 157 8.02 11.98 2.17
CA LEU A 157 8.36 11.11 3.30
C LEU A 157 7.46 9.88 3.20
N ILE A 158 8.05 8.73 2.95
CA ILE A 158 7.34 7.47 2.76
C ILE A 158 7.66 6.58 3.93
N SER A 159 6.62 6.06 4.59
CA SER A 159 6.79 5.03 5.60
C SER A 159 5.92 3.81 5.27
N VAL A 160 6.46 2.63 5.59
CA VAL A 160 5.75 1.36 5.58
C VAL A 160 5.79 0.82 6.98
N GLU A 161 4.62 0.65 7.58
CA GLU A 161 4.48 0.25 8.98
C GLU A 161 3.62 -0.99 9.11
N VAL A 162 4.09 -1.96 9.89
CA VAL A 162 3.26 -3.01 10.46
C VAL A 162 3.13 -2.70 11.93
N ALA A 163 1.93 -2.45 12.41
CA ALA A 163 1.67 -2.13 13.82
C ALA A 163 0.66 -3.09 14.44
N ASN A 164 0.72 -3.19 15.76
CA ASN A 164 -0.14 -4.03 16.59
C ASN A 164 -0.20 -5.47 16.08
N TYR A 165 0.92 -5.98 15.58
CA TYR A 165 1.03 -7.34 15.09
C TYR A 165 1.34 -8.30 16.23
N TYR A 166 0.49 -9.30 16.40
CA TYR A 166 0.64 -10.33 17.43
C TYR A 166 1.08 -11.65 16.79
N PRO A 167 2.38 -11.99 16.84
CA PRO A 167 2.89 -13.21 16.21
C PRO A 167 2.36 -14.47 16.91
N ALA A 168 2.01 -15.48 16.11
CA ALA A 168 1.49 -16.76 16.62
C ALA A 168 2.55 -17.63 17.30
N LEU A 169 3.83 -17.38 17.01
CA LEU A 169 4.93 -18.18 17.55
C LEU A 169 5.33 -17.72 18.94
N THR A 170 5.54 -18.66 19.86
CA THR A 170 5.90 -18.42 21.26
C THR A 170 7.33 -18.87 21.59
N GLY A 171 7.93 -18.30 22.65
CA GLY A 171 9.23 -18.72 23.18
C GLY A 171 10.44 -18.36 22.31
N LEU A 172 11.46 -19.21 22.25
CA LEU A 172 12.72 -19.00 21.51
C LEU A 172 12.46 -18.83 20.01
N SER A 173 11.52 -19.58 19.47
CA SER A 173 11.06 -19.46 18.07
C SER A 173 10.51 -18.08 17.76
N ARG A 174 9.89 -17.41 18.75
CA ARG A 174 9.38 -16.03 18.60
C ARG A 174 10.50 -15.03 18.38
N ARG A 175 11.61 -15.13 19.10
CA ARG A 175 12.77 -14.21 18.92
C ARG A 175 13.40 -14.37 17.53
N ILE A 176 13.61 -15.61 17.11
CA ILE A 176 14.16 -15.93 15.78
C ILE A 176 13.18 -15.44 14.72
N TYR A 177 11.89 -15.67 14.88
CA TYR A 177 10.84 -15.25 13.97
C TYR A 177 10.78 -13.73 13.82
N VAL A 178 10.72 -13.00 14.94
CA VAL A 178 10.69 -11.52 14.93
C VAL A 178 11.93 -10.95 14.24
N GLN A 179 13.12 -11.48 14.52
CA GLN A 179 14.35 -11.02 13.86
C GLN A 179 14.38 -11.35 12.36
N THR A 180 13.91 -12.53 11.97
CA THR A 180 13.90 -12.93 10.56
C THR A 180 12.84 -12.17 9.78
N GLN A 181 11.63 -12.06 10.33
CA GLN A 181 10.53 -11.35 9.66
C GLN A 181 10.78 -9.85 9.55
N SER A 182 11.33 -9.23 10.60
CA SER A 182 11.74 -7.82 10.56
C SER A 182 12.77 -7.60 9.44
N ARG A 183 13.79 -8.43 9.32
CA ARG A 183 14.81 -8.32 8.27
C ARG A 183 14.21 -8.49 6.86
N ILE A 184 13.32 -9.46 6.68
CA ILE A 184 12.62 -9.64 5.38
C ILE A 184 11.82 -8.39 5.04
N HIS A 185 11.10 -7.84 6.00
CA HIS A 185 10.30 -6.64 5.83
C HIS A 185 11.18 -5.43 5.46
N VAL A 186 12.25 -5.19 6.22
CA VAL A 186 13.23 -4.12 5.95
C VAL A 186 13.79 -4.21 4.52
N VAL A 187 14.25 -5.39 4.12
CA VAL A 187 14.84 -5.57 2.79
C VAL A 187 13.78 -5.41 1.70
N ALA A 188 12.58 -5.95 1.88
CA ALA A 188 11.48 -5.79 0.93
C ALA A 188 11.07 -4.32 0.78
N CYS A 189 11.00 -3.57 1.88
CA CYS A 189 10.73 -2.13 1.86
C CYS A 189 11.83 -1.35 1.14
N ASN A 190 13.11 -1.64 1.38
CA ASN A 190 14.22 -1.00 0.68
C ASN A 190 14.15 -1.24 -0.85
N PHE A 191 13.79 -2.45 -1.28
CA PHE A 191 13.56 -2.74 -2.71
C PHE A 191 12.35 -1.96 -3.25
N PHE A 192 11.28 -1.89 -2.49
CA PHE A 192 10.07 -1.14 -2.85
C PHE A 192 10.38 0.34 -3.04
N LEU A 193 11.04 0.99 -2.06
CA LEU A 193 11.42 2.40 -2.13
C LEU A 193 12.29 2.72 -3.36
N ARG A 194 13.26 1.87 -3.66
CA ARG A 194 14.10 2.00 -4.87
C ARG A 194 13.28 1.90 -6.17
N ARG A 195 12.21 1.11 -6.19
CA ARG A 195 11.32 1.02 -7.34
C ARG A 195 10.48 2.27 -7.54
N LEU A 196 10.05 2.90 -6.45
CA LEU A 196 9.31 4.18 -6.53
C LEU A 196 10.15 5.26 -7.22
N VAL A 197 11.41 5.42 -6.81
CA VAL A 197 12.35 6.38 -7.45
C VAL A 197 12.55 6.09 -8.94
N LYS A 198 12.49 4.81 -9.34
CA LYS A 198 12.62 4.39 -10.74
C LYS A 198 11.31 4.45 -11.53
N ARG A 199 10.22 4.96 -10.95
CA ARG A 199 8.86 4.90 -11.53
C ARG A 199 8.42 3.50 -11.97
N GLU A 200 8.98 2.45 -11.40
CA GLU A 200 8.58 1.06 -11.68
C GLU A 200 7.28 0.71 -10.95
N LEU A 201 6.20 1.47 -11.19
CA LEU A 201 4.91 1.24 -10.56
C LEU A 201 4.15 0.12 -11.29
N ALA A 202 3.40 -0.65 -10.51
CA ALA A 202 2.46 -1.62 -11.04
C ALA A 202 1.32 -0.93 -11.84
N PRO A 203 0.73 -1.60 -12.83
CA PRO A 203 -0.48 -1.09 -13.47
C PRO A 203 -1.63 -1.05 -12.47
N SER A 204 -2.49 -0.04 -12.57
CA SER A 204 -3.72 0.04 -11.77
C SER A 204 -4.69 -1.11 -12.09
N ARG A 205 -5.46 -1.50 -11.09
CA ARG A 205 -6.61 -2.41 -11.23
C ARG A 205 -7.89 -1.81 -10.68
N VAL A 206 -7.94 -0.51 -10.54
CA VAL A 206 -9.19 0.18 -10.15
C VAL A 206 -10.28 -0.20 -11.13
N GLY A 207 -11.44 -0.66 -10.60
CA GLY A 207 -12.59 -1.08 -11.40
C GLY A 207 -12.56 -2.53 -11.93
N GLN A 208 -11.46 -3.28 -11.83
CA GLN A 208 -11.43 -4.68 -12.32
C GLN A 208 -12.28 -5.64 -11.49
N PHE A 209 -12.63 -5.27 -10.27
CA PHE A 209 -13.53 -6.02 -9.39
C PHE A 209 -14.91 -5.36 -9.26
N ALA A 210 -15.12 -4.19 -9.85
CA ALA A 210 -16.46 -3.67 -10.05
C ALA A 210 -17.11 -4.56 -11.12
N GLY A 211 -17.93 -5.51 -10.71
CA GLY A 211 -18.83 -6.21 -11.64
C GLY A 211 -19.61 -5.20 -12.46
N PRO A 212 -20.21 -5.57 -13.60
CA PRO A 212 -21.02 -4.67 -14.37
C PRO A 212 -22.04 -4.05 -13.40
N ARG A 213 -21.94 -2.74 -13.15
CA ARG A 213 -22.97 -2.01 -12.42
C ARG A 213 -24.25 -2.27 -13.18
N SER A 214 -25.15 -3.02 -12.57
CA SER A 214 -26.51 -3.15 -13.09
C SER A 214 -27.00 -1.73 -13.33
N ALA A 215 -27.30 -1.40 -14.57
CA ALA A 215 -27.78 -0.09 -15.00
C ALA A 215 -29.16 0.26 -14.39
N GLU A 216 -29.57 -0.47 -13.37
CA GLU A 216 -30.93 -0.51 -12.80
C GLU A 216 -31.03 0.15 -11.42
N GLN A 217 -30.10 1.03 -11.07
CA GLN A 217 -30.23 1.89 -9.88
C GLN A 217 -29.83 3.34 -10.18
N ALA A 218 -30.39 3.89 -11.26
CA ALA A 218 -30.60 5.32 -11.30
C ALA A 218 -31.77 5.63 -10.35
N PRO A 219 -31.63 6.53 -9.35
CA PRO A 219 -32.76 6.96 -8.55
C PRO A 219 -33.79 7.61 -9.50
N GLU A 220 -34.99 7.11 -9.50
CA GLU A 220 -36.11 7.73 -10.20
C GLU A 220 -36.20 9.21 -9.79
N PRO A 221 -36.37 10.12 -10.75
CA PRO A 221 -36.58 11.52 -10.43
C PRO A 221 -37.88 11.63 -9.61
N ASN A 222 -37.75 12.12 -8.39
CA ASN A 222 -38.85 12.38 -7.48
C ASN A 222 -39.92 13.23 -8.17
N PRO A 223 -41.18 12.76 -8.31
CA PRO A 223 -42.20 13.54 -8.97
C PRO A 223 -42.45 14.83 -8.17
N VAL A 224 -42.23 15.93 -8.83
CA VAL A 224 -42.54 17.26 -8.31
C VAL A 224 -44.03 17.28 -7.94
N ARG A 225 -44.33 17.37 -6.66
CA ARG A 225 -45.69 17.64 -6.18
C ARG A 225 -46.08 19.05 -6.66
N GLU A 226 -46.88 19.10 -7.74
CA GLU A 226 -47.67 20.29 -8.05
C GLU A 226 -48.55 20.62 -6.86
N ARG A 227 -48.30 21.76 -6.22
CA ARG A 227 -49.19 22.33 -5.21
C ARG A 227 -50.37 22.92 -5.97
N ASP A 228 -51.50 22.28 -5.82
CA ASP A 228 -52.82 22.78 -6.22
C ASP A 228 -53.04 24.17 -5.59
N ALA A 229 -53.14 25.16 -6.45
CA ALA A 229 -53.51 26.51 -6.11
C ALA A 229 -55.00 26.69 -6.39
N SER A 230 -55.84 26.13 -5.51
CA SER A 230 -57.26 26.46 -5.53
C SER A 230 -57.84 26.31 -4.13
N GLU A 231 -57.86 27.40 -3.38
CA GLU A 231 -58.90 27.70 -2.38
C GLU A 231 -58.71 29.12 -1.87
N ARG A 232 -59.47 30.07 -2.48
CA ARG A 232 -59.84 31.31 -1.85
C ARG A 232 -61.25 31.14 -1.34
N PRO A 233 -61.56 31.30 -0.07
CA PRO A 233 -62.90 31.58 0.42
C PRO A 233 -63.23 33.07 0.33
N SER A 234 -64.42 33.35 -0.03
CA SER A 234 -65.16 34.60 -0.02
C SER A 234 -65.31 35.16 1.39
#